data_dcbc45fa93d5f18c8b117263ba9a773d
#
_entry.id   dcbc45fa93d5f18c8b117263ba9a773d
#
_cell.length_a   1.000
_cell.length_b   1.000
_cell.length_c   1.000
_cell.angle_alpha   90.00
_cell.angle_beta   90.00
_cell.angle_gamma   90.00
#
_symmetry.space_group_name_H-M   'P 1'
#
loop_
_entity.id
_entity.type
_entity.pdbx_description
1 polymer ?
#
loop_
_entity_poly.entity_id
_entity_poly.type
_entity_poly.pdbx_seq_one_letter_code
_entity_poly.pdbx_strand_id
1 'polypeptide(L)'
;MRYLFDEYAFDTDLRELYRGADVVFIAPQVFDLLDYLIRNRERVVSKDDLINTVWNGRVVSDAALTTRLSVARNVIGDSGEKQRLIKTLQRKGFRFVGTVHEVQRPTDAALIAGLGEQSFQNIAGVNNSGATSISPASPRLSIVVLPFANIGGDSEQDYFVDGVTESLTTDLSRISRSFVIARNTAFTFKGKALDVRQVGRELNVRYVLEGSVQRGGNRLRVNVQLIDAETGNHLWAERFEKPVADLFDMQDEIVSRLANTLNAELIQVEARRAGRSTHPDATDLYFQGWAYENNGTTAEYMTQAQAFFDGALALDPGNIEALVGSARVNAAIGGNLITDDWKAHLAAAEAASTMALSLAPNHARAHSVLGLVQSFTNRAVQGIAECERALALDHNLADAHAFIGLAKFFLGRSEETEAHIHEALRLSPRDNNVYRWSMFVGLAKLALGADLEAVAWLRRSIEANRNHPVPHCFLAAALALLGSLKEARGAAQAGLVLNPTFTLRRFRSSAKSNNPAYLAGRERVYEGMRMAGVPEG
;
A
#
# COMPACT_ATOMS: atom_id res chain seq x y z
N MET A 1 -16.41 27.27 -10.22
CA MET A 1 -17.82 27.39 -10.69
C MET A 1 -18.53 26.07 -10.49
N ARG A 2 -19.77 26.08 -9.98
CA ARG A 2 -20.55 24.87 -9.75
C ARG A 2 -21.84 24.92 -10.56
N TYR A 3 -22.08 23.88 -11.35
CA TYR A 3 -23.27 23.71 -12.18
C TYR A 3 -24.21 22.69 -11.54
N LEU A 4 -25.45 23.06 -11.31
CA LEU A 4 -26.49 22.17 -10.77
C LEU A 4 -27.47 21.80 -11.90
N PHE A 5 -27.71 20.50 -12.09
CA PHE A 5 -28.69 19.98 -13.03
C PHE A 5 -29.28 18.67 -12.51
N ASP A 6 -30.57 18.49 -12.61
CA ASP A 6 -31.30 17.37 -12.01
C ASP A 6 -30.87 17.16 -10.52
N GLU A 7 -30.41 15.95 -10.19
CA GLU A 7 -29.86 15.58 -8.87
C GLU A 7 -28.34 15.69 -8.79
N TYR A 8 -27.70 16.28 -9.82
CA TYR A 8 -26.23 16.36 -9.94
C TYR A 8 -25.72 17.79 -9.66
N ALA A 9 -24.54 17.83 -9.06
CA ALA A 9 -23.75 19.04 -8.92
C ALA A 9 -22.36 18.82 -9.51
N PHE A 10 -22.03 19.57 -10.54
CA PHE A 10 -20.78 19.47 -11.30
C PHE A 10 -19.87 20.65 -10.89
N ASP A 11 -18.83 20.38 -10.13
CA ASP A 11 -17.90 21.38 -9.60
C ASP A 11 -16.63 21.44 -10.45
N THR A 12 -16.45 22.52 -11.20
CA THR A 12 -15.31 22.68 -12.11
C THR A 12 -13.99 22.98 -11.41
N ASP A 13 -14.05 23.55 -10.21
CA ASP A 13 -12.85 23.94 -9.45
C ASP A 13 -12.26 22.72 -8.74
N LEU A 14 -13.13 21.87 -8.17
CA LEU A 14 -12.74 20.60 -7.56
C LEU A 14 -12.59 19.47 -8.59
N ARG A 15 -13.09 19.65 -9.82
CA ARG A 15 -13.19 18.60 -10.85
C ARG A 15 -13.96 17.37 -10.38
N GLU A 16 -15.07 17.59 -9.69
CA GLU A 16 -15.90 16.56 -9.09
C GLU A 16 -17.35 16.64 -9.57
N LEU A 17 -17.97 15.47 -9.65
CA LEU A 17 -19.41 15.32 -9.89
C LEU A 17 -20.05 14.74 -8.63
N TYR A 18 -21.13 15.33 -8.19
CA TYR A 18 -21.90 14.86 -7.04
C TYR A 18 -23.29 14.44 -7.48
N ARG A 19 -23.85 13.41 -6.83
CA ARG A 19 -25.25 13.04 -6.90
C ARG A 19 -25.84 13.14 -5.49
N GLY A 20 -26.59 14.20 -5.23
CA GLY A 20 -26.97 14.54 -3.86
C GLY A 20 -25.73 14.88 -3.02
N ALA A 21 -25.46 14.08 -1.96
CA ALA A 21 -24.28 14.22 -1.12
C ALA A 21 -23.10 13.32 -1.54
N ASP A 22 -23.32 12.37 -2.45
CA ASP A 22 -22.33 11.37 -2.82
C ASP A 22 -21.46 11.84 -4.01
N VAL A 23 -20.13 11.63 -3.89
CA VAL A 23 -19.20 11.88 -4.98
C VAL A 23 -19.32 10.77 -6.02
N VAL A 24 -19.60 11.14 -7.28
CA VAL A 24 -19.63 10.20 -8.41
C VAL A 24 -18.26 10.19 -9.08
N PHE A 25 -17.62 9.03 -9.10
CA PHE A 25 -16.34 8.90 -9.79
C PHE A 25 -16.50 9.11 -11.29
N ILE A 26 -15.69 10.01 -11.85
CA ILE A 26 -15.71 10.37 -13.25
C ILE A 26 -14.27 10.44 -13.80
N ALA A 27 -14.03 9.76 -14.92
CA ALA A 27 -12.73 9.79 -15.58
C ALA A 27 -12.42 11.22 -16.12
N PRO A 28 -11.17 11.71 -16.04
CA PRO A 28 -10.81 13.07 -16.42
C PRO A 28 -11.31 13.51 -17.81
N GLN A 29 -11.16 12.66 -18.82
CA GLN A 29 -11.65 12.96 -20.18
C GLN A 29 -13.16 13.04 -20.28
N VAL A 30 -13.87 12.26 -19.47
CA VAL A 30 -15.35 12.31 -19.39
C VAL A 30 -15.78 13.58 -18.65
N PHE A 31 -15.01 13.99 -17.64
CA PHE A 31 -15.20 15.27 -16.96
C PHE A 31 -15.03 16.44 -17.93
N ASP A 32 -13.91 16.49 -18.66
CA ASP A 32 -13.62 17.57 -19.64
C ASP A 32 -14.66 17.61 -20.75
N LEU A 33 -15.15 16.46 -21.19
CA LEU A 33 -16.23 16.36 -22.16
C LEU A 33 -17.55 16.94 -21.61
N LEU A 34 -17.90 16.61 -20.38
CA LEU A 34 -19.10 17.17 -19.73
C LEU A 34 -18.95 18.67 -19.47
N ASP A 35 -17.80 19.12 -18.96
CA ASP A 35 -17.51 20.54 -18.74
C ASP A 35 -17.68 21.34 -20.04
N TYR A 36 -17.11 20.85 -21.13
CA TYR A 36 -17.20 21.52 -22.42
C TYR A 36 -18.64 21.54 -22.95
N LEU A 37 -19.39 20.46 -22.83
CA LEU A 37 -20.79 20.39 -23.25
C LEU A 37 -21.70 21.29 -22.41
N ILE A 38 -21.50 21.34 -21.08
CA ILE A 38 -22.27 22.17 -20.16
C ILE A 38 -22.01 23.66 -20.40
N ARG A 39 -20.75 24.06 -20.60
CA ARG A 39 -20.38 25.46 -20.91
C ARG A 39 -20.90 25.91 -22.27
N ASN A 40 -20.99 25.01 -23.22
CA ASN A 40 -21.48 25.29 -24.60
C ASN A 40 -22.94 24.84 -24.82
N ARG A 41 -23.75 24.70 -23.76
CA ARG A 41 -25.13 24.19 -23.83
C ARG A 41 -26.07 24.97 -24.75
N GLU A 42 -25.72 26.24 -25.04
CA GLU A 42 -26.53 27.07 -25.92
C GLU A 42 -26.33 26.78 -27.42
N ARG A 43 -25.29 26.02 -27.78
CA ARG A 43 -24.99 25.67 -29.17
C ARG A 43 -24.83 24.16 -29.36
N VAL A 44 -24.86 23.73 -30.60
CA VAL A 44 -24.45 22.36 -30.98
C VAL A 44 -22.93 22.31 -31.03
N VAL A 45 -22.33 21.36 -30.33
CA VAL A 45 -20.89 21.11 -30.31
C VAL A 45 -20.59 20.03 -31.35
N SER A 46 -19.71 20.33 -32.32
CA SER A 46 -19.32 19.37 -33.33
C SER A 46 -18.40 18.29 -32.79
N LYS A 47 -18.21 17.19 -33.53
CA LYS A 47 -17.22 16.18 -33.20
C LYS A 47 -15.79 16.77 -33.15
N ASP A 48 -15.47 17.61 -34.10
CA ASP A 48 -14.16 18.24 -34.23
C ASP A 48 -13.91 19.21 -33.05
N ASP A 49 -14.92 19.97 -32.61
CA ASP A 49 -14.84 20.81 -31.41
C ASP A 49 -14.49 19.98 -30.18
N LEU A 50 -15.17 18.83 -29.98
CA LEU A 50 -14.88 17.94 -28.86
C LEU A 50 -13.48 17.33 -28.94
N ILE A 51 -13.08 16.84 -30.12
CA ILE A 51 -11.76 16.26 -30.33
C ILE A 51 -10.67 17.30 -30.07
N ASN A 52 -10.83 18.50 -30.60
CA ASN A 52 -9.84 19.57 -30.42
C ASN A 52 -9.72 20.02 -28.96
N THR A 53 -10.83 20.11 -28.23
CA THR A 53 -10.82 20.63 -26.87
C THR A 53 -10.47 19.56 -25.84
N VAL A 54 -11.10 18.38 -25.92
CA VAL A 54 -10.94 17.31 -24.92
C VAL A 54 -9.66 16.50 -25.18
N TRP A 55 -9.22 16.39 -26.44
CA TRP A 55 -8.05 15.60 -26.84
C TRP A 55 -6.92 16.44 -27.44
N ASN A 56 -7.00 17.79 -27.36
CA ASN A 56 -5.97 18.70 -27.89
C ASN A 56 -5.63 18.43 -29.36
N GLY A 57 -6.64 18.17 -30.19
CA GLY A 57 -6.46 17.93 -31.63
C GLY A 57 -5.86 16.58 -32.01
N ARG A 58 -5.71 15.64 -31.07
CA ARG A 58 -5.22 14.28 -31.39
C ARG A 58 -6.26 13.52 -32.20
N VAL A 59 -5.81 12.69 -33.13
CA VAL A 59 -6.69 11.83 -33.94
C VAL A 59 -7.36 10.80 -33.01
N VAL A 60 -8.67 10.93 -32.84
CA VAL A 60 -9.51 10.01 -32.04
C VAL A 60 -10.49 9.33 -32.98
N SER A 61 -10.62 8.00 -32.87
CA SER A 61 -11.61 7.28 -33.68
C SER A 61 -13.04 7.63 -33.24
N ASP A 62 -13.99 7.58 -34.17
CA ASP A 62 -15.41 7.78 -33.90
C ASP A 62 -15.93 6.81 -32.82
N ALA A 63 -15.40 5.59 -32.78
CA ALA A 63 -15.72 4.61 -31.74
C ALA A 63 -15.28 5.05 -30.34
N ALA A 64 -14.07 5.63 -30.20
CA ALA A 64 -13.57 6.11 -28.93
C ALA A 64 -14.38 7.32 -28.41
N LEU A 65 -14.72 8.27 -29.28
CA LEU A 65 -15.59 9.40 -28.93
C LEU A 65 -16.99 8.91 -28.50
N THR A 66 -17.57 7.97 -29.24
CA THR A 66 -18.87 7.38 -28.91
C THR A 66 -18.86 6.66 -27.56
N THR A 67 -17.79 5.93 -27.26
CA THR A 67 -17.62 5.26 -25.97
C THR A 67 -17.55 6.28 -24.82
N ARG A 68 -16.79 7.37 -24.97
CA ARG A 68 -16.69 8.43 -23.94
C ARG A 68 -18.03 9.16 -23.74
N LEU A 69 -18.77 9.41 -24.80
CA LEU A 69 -20.12 9.98 -24.71
C LEU A 69 -21.11 9.04 -24.01
N SER A 70 -21.00 7.73 -24.27
CA SER A 70 -21.81 6.73 -23.55
C SER A 70 -21.51 6.73 -22.06
N VAL A 71 -20.22 6.77 -21.67
CA VAL A 71 -19.80 6.87 -20.26
C VAL A 71 -20.29 8.19 -19.66
N ALA A 72 -20.14 9.32 -20.37
CA ALA A 72 -20.61 10.62 -19.90
C ALA A 72 -22.12 10.63 -19.60
N ARG A 73 -22.93 10.00 -20.47
CA ARG A 73 -24.37 9.83 -20.21
C ARG A 73 -24.63 8.98 -18.97
N ASN A 74 -23.97 7.83 -18.87
CA ASN A 74 -24.21 6.91 -17.76
C ASN A 74 -23.92 7.54 -16.40
N VAL A 75 -22.82 8.29 -16.25
CA VAL A 75 -22.46 8.92 -14.96
C VAL A 75 -23.42 10.03 -14.52
N ILE A 76 -24.17 10.62 -15.47
CA ILE A 76 -25.21 11.64 -15.17
C ILE A 76 -26.64 11.07 -15.27
N GLY A 77 -26.81 9.74 -15.22
CA GLY A 77 -28.11 9.08 -15.25
C GLY A 77 -28.88 9.22 -16.57
N ASP A 78 -28.18 9.44 -17.69
CA ASP A 78 -28.73 9.48 -19.03
C ASP A 78 -28.35 8.21 -19.83
N SER A 79 -28.90 8.03 -21.00
CA SER A 79 -28.56 6.93 -21.90
C SER A 79 -28.59 7.34 -23.37
N GLY A 80 -27.94 6.54 -24.23
CA GLY A 80 -27.97 6.75 -25.68
C GLY A 80 -29.36 6.69 -26.30
N GLU A 81 -30.30 5.97 -25.66
CA GLU A 81 -31.69 5.86 -26.09
C GLU A 81 -32.54 7.04 -25.59
N LYS A 82 -32.41 7.38 -24.31
CA LYS A 82 -33.23 8.44 -23.68
C LYS A 82 -32.78 9.84 -24.07
N GLN A 83 -31.46 10.08 -24.18
CA GLN A 83 -30.84 11.36 -24.57
C GLN A 83 -31.46 12.58 -23.87
N ARG A 84 -31.72 12.43 -22.58
CA ARG A 84 -32.45 13.42 -21.75
C ARG A 84 -31.58 14.63 -21.43
N LEU A 85 -30.29 14.41 -21.17
CA LEU A 85 -29.32 15.46 -20.80
C LEU A 85 -28.32 15.75 -21.94
N ILE A 86 -27.86 14.72 -22.66
CA ILE A 86 -26.98 14.89 -23.83
C ILE A 86 -27.66 14.37 -25.09
N LYS A 87 -28.04 15.27 -25.98
CA LYS A 87 -28.71 14.96 -27.23
C LYS A 87 -27.69 14.79 -28.35
N THR A 88 -27.87 13.72 -29.16
CA THR A 88 -27.14 13.54 -30.42
C THR A 88 -27.92 14.14 -31.55
N LEU A 89 -27.32 15.05 -32.30
CA LEU A 89 -27.90 15.61 -33.53
C LEU A 89 -27.15 15.02 -34.73
N GLN A 90 -27.84 14.18 -35.49
CA GLN A 90 -27.24 13.45 -36.60
C GLN A 90 -26.49 14.41 -37.54
N ARG A 91 -25.26 14.05 -37.89
CA ARG A 91 -24.34 14.82 -38.75
C ARG A 91 -23.96 16.23 -38.25
N LYS A 92 -24.48 16.69 -37.10
CA LYS A 92 -24.22 18.02 -36.55
C LYS A 92 -23.38 18.02 -35.29
N GLY A 93 -23.49 16.96 -34.44
CA GLY A 93 -22.74 16.85 -33.19
C GLY A 93 -23.61 16.55 -31.97
N PHE A 94 -23.25 17.14 -30.83
CA PHE A 94 -23.86 16.86 -29.53
C PHE A 94 -24.24 18.18 -28.84
N ARG A 95 -25.25 18.13 -27.99
CA ARG A 95 -25.68 19.28 -27.20
C ARG A 95 -26.14 18.84 -25.81
N PHE A 96 -25.70 19.55 -24.78
CA PHE A 96 -26.29 19.41 -23.45
C PHE A 96 -27.62 20.15 -23.43
N VAL A 97 -28.68 19.48 -23.02
CA VAL A 97 -30.04 20.03 -23.07
C VAL A 97 -30.73 20.07 -21.70
N GLY A 98 -30.05 19.60 -20.65
CA GLY A 98 -30.55 19.72 -19.27
C GLY A 98 -30.59 21.16 -18.81
N THR A 99 -31.56 21.49 -17.93
CA THR A 99 -31.59 22.79 -17.26
C THR A 99 -30.43 22.91 -16.28
N VAL A 100 -29.60 23.93 -16.44
CA VAL A 100 -28.40 24.14 -15.61
C VAL A 100 -28.53 25.44 -14.82
N HIS A 101 -28.32 25.35 -13.52
CA HIS A 101 -28.21 26.52 -12.63
C HIS A 101 -26.74 26.71 -12.23
N GLU A 102 -26.22 27.92 -12.45
CA GLU A 102 -24.86 28.29 -12.07
C GLU A 102 -24.86 28.83 -10.65
N VAL A 103 -24.02 28.23 -9.78
CA VAL A 103 -23.83 28.68 -8.40
C VAL A 103 -22.38 29.08 -8.23
N GLN A 104 -22.16 30.36 -7.95
CA GLN A 104 -20.85 30.83 -7.48
C GLN A 104 -20.68 30.44 -6.03
N ARG A 105 -19.55 29.88 -5.62
CA ARG A 105 -19.23 29.77 -4.20
C ARG A 105 -19.21 31.16 -3.58
N PRO A 106 -19.84 31.38 -2.40
CA PRO A 106 -19.60 32.58 -1.64
C PRO A 106 -18.09 32.64 -1.37
N THR A 107 -17.41 33.63 -1.85
CA THR A 107 -16.06 33.97 -1.37
C THR A 107 -16.17 34.27 0.12
N ASP A 108 -15.17 33.87 0.92
CA ASP A 108 -15.10 34.06 2.38
C ASP A 108 -15.38 35.51 2.85
N ALA A 109 -15.42 36.48 1.95
CA ALA A 109 -15.84 37.86 2.21
C ALA A 109 -17.34 38.02 2.57
N ALA A 110 -18.21 37.06 2.21
CA ALA A 110 -19.65 37.16 2.53
C ALA A 110 -20.02 36.55 3.89
N LEU A 111 -19.14 35.73 4.48
CA LEU A 111 -19.31 35.19 5.85
C LEU A 111 -18.87 36.17 6.94
N ILE A 112 -18.07 37.20 6.60
CA ILE A 112 -17.59 38.24 7.54
C ILE A 112 -18.58 39.41 7.65
N ALA A 113 -19.48 39.58 6.68
CA ALA A 113 -20.47 40.67 6.68
C ALA A 113 -21.73 40.42 7.56
N GLY A 114 -21.83 39.26 8.22
CA GLY A 114 -22.98 38.86 9.04
C GLY A 114 -22.77 38.90 10.55
N LEU A 115 -21.61 39.31 11.05
CA LEU A 115 -21.36 39.45 12.50
C LEU A 115 -20.91 40.88 12.79
N GLY A 116 -21.84 41.60 13.34
CA GLY A 116 -21.85 42.84 14.06
C GLY A 116 -20.61 43.74 14.06
N GLU A 117 -20.82 44.96 13.59
CA GLU A 117 -20.04 46.13 13.97
C GLU A 117 -19.88 46.20 15.48
N GLN A 118 -18.70 45.92 16.00
CA GLN A 118 -18.08 46.63 17.12
C GLN A 118 -16.63 46.15 17.34
N SER A 119 -15.75 47.15 17.33
CA SER A 119 -14.38 47.16 17.85
C SER A 119 -13.32 46.43 16.95
N PHE A 120 -12.58 47.24 16.21
CA PHE A 120 -11.11 47.29 16.30
C PHE A 120 -10.56 48.38 15.35
N GLN A 121 -10.45 49.59 15.92
CA GLN A 121 -9.44 50.55 15.47
C GLN A 121 -8.10 50.16 16.09
N ASN A 122 -7.06 50.33 15.29
CA ASN A 122 -5.61 50.16 15.54
C ASN A 122 -5.04 48.77 15.24
N ILE A 123 -4.42 48.70 14.08
CA ILE A 123 -2.96 48.57 13.89
C ILE A 123 -2.70 48.77 12.37
N ALA A 124 -2.22 49.97 12.03
CA ALA A 124 -1.62 50.24 10.74
C ALA A 124 -0.12 49.85 10.78
N GLY A 125 0.33 49.15 9.78
CA GLY A 125 1.73 49.09 9.43
C GLY A 125 2.43 47.76 9.60
N VAL A 126 2.38 46.87 8.59
CA VAL A 126 3.55 46.12 8.16
C VAL A 126 3.40 45.81 6.68
N ASN A 127 4.44 46.11 5.93
CA ASN A 127 4.57 46.07 4.48
C ASN A 127 4.36 44.67 3.87
N ASN A 128 3.61 44.70 2.80
CA ASN A 128 3.41 43.63 1.84
C ASN A 128 4.70 43.41 1.01
N SER A 129 5.38 42.30 1.20
CA SER A 129 6.38 41.79 0.24
C SER A 129 6.45 40.26 0.35
N GLY A 130 5.99 39.56 -0.67
CA GLY A 130 6.23 38.13 -0.86
C GLY A 130 4.99 37.26 -0.90
N ALA A 131 4.14 37.44 -1.90
CA ALA A 131 3.21 36.40 -2.30
C ALA A 131 4.01 35.27 -2.97
N THR A 132 4.52 34.35 -2.17
CA THR A 132 4.97 33.06 -2.66
C THR A 132 3.72 32.29 -3.07
N SER A 133 3.56 32.06 -4.37
CA SER A 133 2.53 31.18 -4.90
C SER A 133 2.73 29.77 -4.28
N ILE A 134 1.89 29.42 -3.30
CA ILE A 134 1.83 28.07 -2.76
C ILE A 134 1.23 27.22 -3.87
N SER A 135 2.09 26.57 -4.65
CA SER A 135 1.68 25.47 -5.53
C SER A 135 1.00 24.41 -4.64
N PRO A 136 -0.16 23.86 -5.02
CA PRO A 136 -0.80 22.82 -4.23
C PRO A 136 0.22 21.68 -4.04
N ALA A 137 0.45 21.29 -2.80
CA ALA A 137 1.40 20.23 -2.47
C ALA A 137 1.04 18.96 -3.26
N SER A 138 2.03 18.35 -3.91
CA SER A 138 1.85 17.08 -4.62
C SER A 138 1.23 16.03 -3.70
N PRO A 139 0.28 15.21 -4.19
CA PRO A 139 -0.21 14.07 -3.41
C PRO A 139 0.97 13.24 -2.91
N ARG A 140 0.99 12.88 -1.62
CA ARG A 140 2.17 12.30 -0.95
C ARG A 140 2.71 11.04 -1.61
N LEU A 141 1.83 10.20 -2.16
CA LEU A 141 2.18 9.00 -2.91
C LEU A 141 1.83 9.17 -4.39
N SER A 142 2.39 10.18 -5.03
CA SER A 142 2.20 10.44 -6.46
C SER A 142 3.38 9.91 -7.26
N ILE A 143 3.10 9.03 -8.23
CA ILE A 143 4.08 8.30 -9.02
C ILE A 143 3.80 8.49 -10.51
N VAL A 144 4.85 8.68 -11.30
CA VAL A 144 4.79 8.48 -12.75
C VAL A 144 5.70 7.32 -13.15
N VAL A 145 5.21 6.43 -13.98
CA VAL A 145 6.00 5.39 -14.64
C VAL A 145 6.39 5.92 -16.01
N LEU A 146 7.65 6.30 -16.19
CA LEU A 146 8.15 6.74 -17.49
C LEU A 146 8.27 5.56 -18.45
N PRO A 147 8.09 5.77 -19.77
CA PRO A 147 8.33 4.73 -20.76
C PRO A 147 9.74 4.17 -20.62
N PHE A 148 9.83 2.86 -20.48
CA PHE A 148 11.11 2.17 -20.33
C PHE A 148 11.92 2.29 -21.62
N ALA A 149 13.24 2.36 -21.48
CA ALA A 149 14.15 2.42 -22.61
C ALA A 149 14.40 1.02 -23.18
N ASN A 150 14.28 0.86 -24.51
CA ASN A 150 14.73 -0.35 -25.21
C ASN A 150 16.24 -0.26 -25.47
N ILE A 151 17.04 -1.03 -24.70
CA ILE A 151 18.50 -1.05 -24.85
C ILE A 151 18.94 -2.13 -25.85
N GLY A 152 18.04 -3.01 -26.26
CA GLY A 152 18.33 -4.12 -27.18
C GLY A 152 18.58 -3.67 -28.63
N GLY A 153 18.23 -2.45 -28.99
CA GLY A 153 18.40 -1.88 -30.34
C GLY A 153 17.45 -2.43 -31.41
N ASP A 154 16.59 -3.37 -31.07
CA ASP A 154 15.59 -3.95 -31.97
C ASP A 154 14.25 -3.22 -31.76
N SER A 155 13.88 -2.38 -32.71
CA SER A 155 12.64 -1.61 -32.69
C SER A 155 11.37 -2.49 -32.74
N GLU A 156 11.46 -3.72 -33.24
CA GLU A 156 10.34 -4.68 -33.22
C GLU A 156 9.95 -5.08 -31.79
N GLN A 157 10.79 -4.81 -30.80
CA GLN A 157 10.53 -5.09 -29.40
C GLN A 157 9.96 -3.89 -28.60
N ASP A 158 9.81 -2.72 -29.23
CA ASP A 158 9.29 -1.54 -28.55
C ASP A 158 7.88 -1.75 -28.00
N TYR A 159 7.03 -2.53 -28.70
CA TYR A 159 5.69 -2.88 -28.19
C TYR A 159 5.74 -3.66 -26.88
N PHE A 160 6.74 -4.52 -26.73
CA PHE A 160 6.94 -5.30 -25.51
C PHE A 160 7.37 -4.40 -24.34
N VAL A 161 8.34 -3.52 -24.58
CA VAL A 161 8.84 -2.54 -23.59
C VAL A 161 7.71 -1.60 -23.14
N ASP A 162 6.88 -1.17 -24.09
CA ASP A 162 5.69 -0.37 -23.83
C ASP A 162 4.64 -1.15 -23.00
N GLY A 163 4.49 -2.46 -23.27
CA GLY A 163 3.62 -3.36 -22.50
C GLY A 163 4.06 -3.53 -21.04
N VAL A 164 5.36 -3.66 -20.78
CA VAL A 164 5.91 -3.69 -19.42
C VAL A 164 5.58 -2.40 -18.67
N THR A 165 5.79 -1.25 -19.32
CA THR A 165 5.46 0.06 -18.73
C THR A 165 3.97 0.20 -18.40
N GLU A 166 3.09 -0.30 -19.30
CA GLU A 166 1.63 -0.27 -19.10
C GLU A 166 1.19 -1.17 -17.96
N SER A 167 1.72 -2.39 -17.87
CA SER A 167 1.44 -3.32 -16.77
C SER A 167 1.85 -2.73 -15.43
N LEU A 168 3.07 -2.20 -15.34
CA LEU A 168 3.57 -1.52 -14.13
C LEU A 168 2.68 -0.34 -13.72
N THR A 169 2.27 0.49 -14.68
CA THR A 169 1.38 1.63 -14.41
C THR A 169 0.03 1.16 -13.86
N THR A 170 -0.51 0.09 -14.43
CA THR A 170 -1.80 -0.49 -14.01
C THR A 170 -1.73 -1.05 -12.60
N ASP A 171 -0.68 -1.81 -12.28
CA ASP A 171 -0.59 -2.49 -11.01
C ASP A 171 -0.18 -1.56 -9.86
N LEU A 172 0.68 -0.57 -10.14
CA LEU A 172 0.95 0.51 -9.18
C LEU A 172 -0.29 1.34 -8.86
N SER A 173 -1.22 1.50 -9.82
CA SER A 173 -2.49 2.21 -9.59
C SER A 173 -3.44 1.46 -8.64
N ARG A 174 -3.21 0.16 -8.40
CA ARG A 174 -3.98 -0.66 -7.44
C ARG A 174 -3.47 -0.52 -6.00
N ILE A 175 -2.28 0.08 -5.81
CA ILE A 175 -1.76 0.33 -4.46
C ILE A 175 -2.65 1.39 -3.80
N SER A 176 -3.20 1.06 -2.63
CA SER A 176 -4.04 1.98 -1.85
C SER A 176 -3.33 3.32 -1.61
N ARG A 177 -4.03 4.42 -1.89
CA ARG A 177 -3.54 5.81 -1.74
C ARG A 177 -2.41 6.23 -2.70
N SER A 178 -2.02 5.42 -3.67
CA SER A 178 -1.12 5.89 -4.72
C SER A 178 -1.89 6.67 -5.78
N PHE A 179 -1.37 7.84 -6.14
CA PHE A 179 -1.80 8.58 -7.31
C PHE A 179 -0.81 8.27 -8.43
N VAL A 180 -1.23 7.52 -9.43
CA VAL A 180 -0.37 7.13 -10.55
C VAL A 180 -0.78 7.90 -11.80
N ILE A 181 0.16 8.59 -12.42
CA ILE A 181 -0.06 9.33 -13.67
C ILE A 181 -0.43 8.34 -14.78
N ALA A 182 -1.50 8.67 -15.51
CA ALA A 182 -1.98 7.84 -16.61
C ALA A 182 -0.89 7.66 -17.70
N ARG A 183 -0.83 6.44 -18.26
CA ARG A 183 0.11 6.02 -19.31
C ARG A 183 0.28 7.06 -20.42
N ASN A 184 -0.83 7.57 -20.98
CA ASN A 184 -0.78 8.49 -22.11
C ASN A 184 -0.01 9.78 -21.78
N THR A 185 -0.09 10.27 -20.55
CA THR A 185 0.67 11.44 -20.10
C THR A 185 2.15 11.08 -19.95
N ALA A 186 2.47 9.95 -19.33
CA ALA A 186 3.85 9.47 -19.19
C ALA A 186 4.52 9.25 -20.55
N PHE A 187 3.80 8.73 -21.54
CA PHE A 187 4.32 8.48 -22.89
C PHE A 187 4.62 9.74 -23.71
N THR A 188 4.17 10.92 -23.30
CA THR A 188 4.60 12.19 -23.91
C THR A 188 6.09 12.46 -23.70
N PHE A 189 6.71 11.76 -22.76
CA PHE A 189 8.14 11.84 -22.43
C PHE A 189 9.00 10.79 -23.15
N LYS A 190 8.40 9.86 -23.92
CA LYS A 190 9.13 8.79 -24.60
C LYS A 190 10.22 9.37 -25.51
N GLY A 191 11.45 8.85 -25.35
CA GLY A 191 12.60 9.24 -26.17
C GLY A 191 13.20 10.62 -25.86
N LYS A 192 12.75 11.32 -24.84
CA LYS A 192 13.32 12.59 -24.40
C LYS A 192 14.37 12.38 -23.31
N ALA A 193 15.49 13.11 -23.39
CA ALA A 193 16.41 13.23 -22.26
C ALA A 193 15.79 14.18 -21.23
N LEU A 194 15.40 13.68 -20.07
CA LEU A 194 14.65 14.44 -19.08
C LEU A 194 15.42 14.56 -17.77
N ASP A 195 15.33 15.75 -17.16
CA ASP A 195 15.63 15.90 -15.74
C ASP A 195 14.40 15.41 -14.94
N VAL A 196 14.58 14.39 -14.13
CA VAL A 196 13.53 13.79 -13.27
C VAL A 196 12.85 14.84 -12.39
N ARG A 197 13.61 15.84 -11.93
CA ARG A 197 13.07 16.97 -11.14
C ARG A 197 12.14 17.86 -11.97
N GLN A 198 12.43 18.00 -13.24
CA GLN A 198 11.54 18.75 -14.16
C GLN A 198 10.25 17.97 -14.38
N VAL A 199 10.33 16.66 -14.62
CA VAL A 199 9.15 15.77 -14.74
C VAL A 199 8.29 15.86 -13.48
N GLY A 200 8.91 15.80 -12.30
CA GLY A 200 8.21 15.94 -11.02
C GLY A 200 7.42 17.23 -10.89
N ARG A 201 8.02 18.36 -11.27
CA ARG A 201 7.34 19.67 -11.26
C ARG A 201 6.23 19.78 -12.30
N GLU A 202 6.49 19.30 -13.52
CA GLU A 202 5.55 19.40 -14.65
C GLU A 202 4.29 18.56 -14.43
N LEU A 203 4.44 17.36 -13.85
CA LEU A 203 3.33 16.44 -13.57
C LEU A 203 2.80 16.56 -12.14
N ASN A 204 3.41 17.39 -11.31
CA ASN A 204 3.12 17.48 -9.87
C ASN A 204 3.16 16.11 -9.18
N VAL A 205 4.20 15.31 -9.47
CA VAL A 205 4.43 14.01 -8.88
C VAL A 205 5.71 14.02 -8.05
N ARG A 206 5.69 13.18 -7.01
CA ARG A 206 6.80 13.07 -6.09
C ARG A 206 7.82 12.01 -6.48
N TYR A 207 7.35 10.93 -7.08
CA TYR A 207 8.19 9.79 -7.43
C TYR A 207 8.13 9.52 -8.92
N VAL A 208 9.30 9.19 -9.48
CA VAL A 208 9.44 8.78 -10.86
C VAL A 208 10.00 7.35 -10.88
N LEU A 209 9.28 6.46 -11.53
CA LEU A 209 9.75 5.13 -11.87
C LEU A 209 10.25 5.15 -13.31
N GLU A 210 11.50 4.81 -13.52
CA GLU A 210 12.08 4.64 -14.84
C GLU A 210 12.82 3.31 -14.96
N GLY A 211 13.08 2.89 -16.18
CA GLY A 211 13.76 1.64 -16.39
C GLY A 211 14.18 1.39 -17.82
N SER A 212 14.77 0.23 -18.01
CA SER A 212 15.21 -0.22 -19.34
C SER A 212 14.99 -1.73 -19.50
N VAL A 213 14.73 -2.12 -20.72
CA VAL A 213 14.56 -3.51 -21.14
C VAL A 213 15.61 -3.85 -22.17
N GLN A 214 16.28 -4.99 -21.99
CA GLN A 214 17.24 -5.56 -22.91
C GLN A 214 16.91 -7.02 -23.16
N ARG A 215 16.77 -7.39 -24.42
CA ARG A 215 16.66 -8.79 -24.85
C ARG A 215 17.97 -9.26 -25.44
N GLY A 216 18.47 -10.38 -24.97
CA GLY A 216 19.67 -11.04 -25.48
C GLY A 216 19.38 -12.52 -25.76
N GLY A 217 19.10 -12.87 -27.02
CA GLY A 217 18.70 -14.22 -27.40
C GLY A 217 17.42 -14.67 -26.71
N ASN A 218 17.50 -15.70 -25.87
CA ASN A 218 16.37 -16.25 -25.12
C ASN A 218 16.23 -15.66 -23.69
N ARG A 219 16.99 -14.63 -23.35
CA ARG A 219 16.95 -13.98 -22.03
C ARG A 219 16.50 -12.54 -22.15
N LEU A 220 15.72 -12.12 -21.15
CA LEU A 220 15.24 -10.77 -20.98
C LEU A 220 15.80 -10.21 -19.69
N ARG A 221 16.32 -8.98 -19.75
CA ARG A 221 16.80 -8.23 -18.61
C ARG A 221 16.01 -6.95 -18.50
N VAL A 222 15.46 -6.68 -17.31
CA VAL A 222 14.74 -5.44 -16.98
C VAL A 222 15.45 -4.79 -15.81
N ASN A 223 15.90 -3.55 -15.98
CA ASN A 223 16.39 -2.71 -14.89
C ASN A 223 15.29 -1.71 -14.56
N VAL A 224 15.05 -1.50 -13.28
CA VAL A 224 14.03 -0.57 -12.78
C VAL A 224 14.60 0.24 -11.65
N GLN A 225 14.25 1.52 -11.58
CA GLN A 225 14.68 2.41 -10.51
C GLN A 225 13.58 3.40 -10.14
N LEU A 226 13.49 3.66 -8.84
CA LEU A 226 12.60 4.66 -8.26
C LEU A 226 13.42 5.86 -7.81
N ILE A 227 12.98 7.03 -8.21
CA ILE A 227 13.69 8.29 -7.97
C ILE A 227 12.74 9.26 -7.27
N ASP A 228 13.23 9.93 -6.23
CA ASP A 228 12.55 11.08 -5.63
C ASP A 228 12.68 12.28 -6.59
N ALA A 229 11.55 12.74 -7.12
CA ALA A 229 11.52 13.81 -8.10
C ALA A 229 11.85 15.20 -7.52
N GLU A 230 11.83 15.37 -6.21
CA GLU A 230 12.20 16.63 -5.55
C GLU A 230 13.72 16.75 -5.43
N THR A 231 14.38 15.67 -5.01
CA THR A 231 15.83 15.66 -4.75
C THR A 231 16.65 15.13 -5.93
N GLY A 232 16.06 14.31 -6.80
CA GLY A 232 16.74 13.56 -7.86
C GLY A 232 17.51 12.35 -7.34
N ASN A 233 17.32 11.96 -6.07
CA ASN A 233 18.00 10.81 -5.47
C ASN A 233 17.33 9.50 -5.84
N HIS A 234 18.13 8.48 -6.17
CA HIS A 234 17.64 7.13 -6.35
C HIS A 234 17.27 6.55 -4.97
N LEU A 235 16.02 6.15 -4.82
CA LEU A 235 15.52 5.53 -3.60
C LEU A 235 15.67 4.01 -3.65
N TRP A 236 15.53 3.43 -4.85
CA TRP A 236 15.61 2.00 -5.08
C TRP A 236 16.00 1.71 -6.53
N ALA A 237 16.74 0.61 -6.75
CA ALA A 237 17.05 0.07 -8.07
C ALA A 237 17.18 -1.46 -8.01
N GLU A 238 16.62 -2.16 -8.99
CA GLU A 238 16.72 -3.62 -9.10
C GLU A 238 16.83 -4.07 -10.56
N ARG A 239 17.48 -5.24 -10.76
CA ARG A 239 17.62 -5.91 -12.04
C ARG A 239 16.91 -7.26 -11.99
N PHE A 240 16.06 -7.50 -12.97
CA PHE A 240 15.36 -8.76 -13.19
C PHE A 240 15.90 -9.43 -14.44
N GLU A 241 16.09 -10.76 -14.40
CA GLU A 241 16.60 -11.51 -15.52
C GLU A 241 15.91 -12.88 -15.61
N LYS A 242 15.21 -13.16 -16.73
CA LYS A 242 14.48 -14.41 -16.99
C LYS A 242 14.51 -14.83 -18.46
N PRO A 243 14.20 -16.12 -18.77
CA PRO A 243 13.94 -16.56 -20.13
C PRO A 243 12.76 -15.80 -20.77
N VAL A 244 12.83 -15.58 -22.09
CA VAL A 244 11.74 -14.91 -22.85
C VAL A 244 10.44 -15.73 -22.86
N ALA A 245 10.54 -17.07 -22.75
CA ALA A 245 9.37 -17.95 -22.69
C ALA A 245 8.48 -17.67 -21.46
N ASP A 246 9.08 -17.17 -20.36
CA ASP A 246 8.41 -16.90 -19.10
C ASP A 246 8.02 -15.42 -18.95
N LEU A 247 7.71 -14.77 -20.06
CA LEU A 247 7.51 -13.34 -20.19
C LEU A 247 6.40 -12.81 -19.26
N PHE A 248 5.24 -13.44 -19.27
CA PHE A 248 4.10 -13.04 -18.45
C PHE A 248 4.36 -13.29 -16.97
N ASP A 249 4.94 -14.46 -16.63
CA ASP A 249 5.36 -14.78 -15.26
C ASP A 249 6.43 -13.80 -14.75
N MET A 250 7.27 -13.29 -15.65
CA MET A 250 8.26 -12.28 -15.29
C MET A 250 7.62 -10.90 -15.09
N GLN A 251 6.65 -10.51 -15.91
CA GLN A 251 5.90 -9.26 -15.71
C GLN A 251 5.22 -9.28 -14.35
N ASP A 252 4.50 -10.35 -14.02
CA ASP A 252 3.84 -10.51 -12.73
C ASP A 252 4.84 -10.47 -11.56
N GLU A 253 6.01 -11.12 -11.69
CA GLU A 253 7.06 -11.08 -10.66
C GLU A 253 7.67 -9.69 -10.51
N ILE A 254 7.99 -8.99 -11.60
CA ILE A 254 8.51 -7.61 -11.57
C ILE A 254 7.54 -6.71 -10.84
N VAL A 255 6.27 -6.77 -11.24
CA VAL A 255 5.21 -5.96 -10.66
C VAL A 255 5.04 -6.26 -9.17
N SER A 256 4.99 -7.53 -8.79
CA SER A 256 4.85 -7.95 -7.41
C SER A 256 6.00 -7.46 -6.54
N ARG A 257 7.23 -7.63 -7.00
CA ARG A 257 8.43 -7.16 -6.27
C ARG A 257 8.47 -5.64 -6.17
N LEU A 258 8.14 -4.95 -7.25
CA LEU A 258 8.06 -3.49 -7.27
C LEU A 258 7.03 -2.96 -6.29
N ALA A 259 5.80 -3.48 -6.33
CA ALA A 259 4.72 -3.03 -5.45
C ALA A 259 5.09 -3.19 -3.97
N ASN A 260 5.67 -4.35 -3.60
CA ASN A 260 6.08 -4.61 -2.23
C ASN A 260 7.28 -3.76 -1.81
N THR A 261 8.31 -3.65 -2.66
CA THR A 261 9.52 -2.86 -2.34
C THR A 261 9.22 -1.37 -2.31
N LEU A 262 8.44 -0.87 -3.28
CA LEU A 262 8.00 0.52 -3.33
C LEU A 262 7.24 0.92 -2.08
N ASN A 263 6.32 0.07 -1.62
CA ASN A 263 5.55 0.35 -0.41
C ASN A 263 6.46 0.50 0.82
N ALA A 264 7.45 -0.38 0.99
CA ALA A 264 8.39 -0.32 2.11
C ALA A 264 9.29 0.93 2.06
N GLU A 265 9.87 1.24 0.89
CA GLU A 265 10.74 2.42 0.70
C GLU A 265 9.95 3.73 0.83
N LEU A 266 8.74 3.79 0.26
CA LEU A 266 7.87 4.94 0.39
C LEU A 266 7.50 5.23 1.85
N ILE A 267 7.18 4.20 2.64
CA ILE A 267 6.91 4.35 4.07
C ILE A 267 8.11 4.97 4.79
N GLN A 268 9.33 4.49 4.53
CA GLN A 268 10.55 5.01 5.16
C GLN A 268 10.84 6.48 4.79
N VAL A 269 10.64 6.84 3.53
CA VAL A 269 10.87 8.21 3.05
C VAL A 269 9.84 9.17 3.64
N GLU A 270 8.55 8.81 3.59
CA GLU A 270 7.48 9.64 4.14
C GLU A 270 7.58 9.77 5.66
N ALA A 271 7.96 8.71 6.38
CA ALA A 271 8.18 8.79 7.83
C ALA A 271 9.32 9.74 8.21
N ARG A 272 10.44 9.71 7.47
CA ARG A 272 11.54 10.67 7.69
C ARG A 272 11.11 12.12 7.46
N ARG A 273 10.22 12.34 6.49
CA ARG A 273 9.68 13.66 6.19
C ARG A 273 8.68 14.10 7.26
N ALA A 274 7.77 13.22 7.65
CA ALA A 274 6.80 13.44 8.71
C ALA A 274 7.46 13.81 10.05
N GLY A 275 8.60 13.16 10.38
CA GLY A 275 9.39 13.48 11.57
C GLY A 275 10.00 14.89 11.58
N ARG A 276 9.99 15.60 10.45
CA ARG A 276 10.44 17.01 10.34
C ARG A 276 9.27 18.00 10.36
N SER A 277 8.03 17.52 10.32
CA SER A 277 6.84 18.37 10.34
C SER A 277 6.64 18.98 11.72
N THR A 278 6.40 20.27 11.80
CA THR A 278 6.02 20.97 13.05
C THR A 278 4.56 20.75 13.44
N HIS A 279 3.71 20.36 12.49
CA HIS A 279 2.29 20.08 12.68
C HIS A 279 1.94 18.80 11.90
N PRO A 280 2.23 17.60 12.44
CA PRO A 280 1.96 16.35 11.76
C PRO A 280 0.45 16.11 11.63
N ASP A 281 0.00 15.69 10.47
CA ASP A 281 -1.37 15.22 10.26
C ASP A 281 -1.50 13.69 10.51
N ALA A 282 -2.73 13.16 10.39
CA ALA A 282 -2.98 11.73 10.59
C ALA A 282 -2.14 10.83 9.66
N THR A 283 -1.84 11.30 8.45
CA THR A 283 -1.01 10.56 7.49
C THR A 283 0.47 10.59 7.88
N ASP A 284 0.96 11.71 8.41
CA ASP A 284 2.32 11.82 8.96
C ASP A 284 2.53 10.83 10.11
N LEU A 285 1.58 10.79 11.04
CA LEU A 285 1.62 9.88 12.18
C LEU A 285 1.52 8.41 11.73
N TYR A 286 0.67 8.11 10.76
CA TYR A 286 0.60 6.78 10.14
C TYR A 286 1.96 6.31 9.60
N PHE A 287 2.66 7.13 8.82
CA PHE A 287 3.97 6.76 8.29
C PHE A 287 5.03 6.56 9.37
N GLN A 288 5.02 7.39 10.41
CA GLN A 288 5.91 7.23 11.56
C GLN A 288 5.63 5.92 12.30
N GLY A 289 4.35 5.59 12.51
CA GLY A 289 3.96 4.32 13.13
C GLY A 289 4.51 3.10 12.38
N TRP A 290 4.38 3.06 11.07
CA TRP A 290 4.93 1.99 10.24
C TRP A 290 6.45 1.95 10.22
N ALA A 291 7.13 3.09 10.25
CA ALA A 291 8.59 3.12 10.32
C ALA A 291 9.11 2.49 11.62
N TYR A 292 8.43 2.75 12.75
CA TYR A 292 8.78 2.11 14.02
C TYR A 292 8.47 0.60 14.02
N GLU A 293 7.32 0.17 13.47
CA GLU A 293 6.97 -1.25 13.34
C GLU A 293 7.99 -2.02 12.50
N ASN A 294 8.49 -1.41 11.44
CA ASN A 294 9.49 -1.99 10.55
C ASN A 294 10.90 -2.13 11.19
N ASN A 295 11.21 -1.39 12.26
CA ASN A 295 12.50 -1.49 12.94
C ASN A 295 12.66 -2.77 13.78
N GLY A 296 11.56 -3.47 14.10
CA GLY A 296 11.60 -4.73 14.84
C GLY A 296 10.49 -4.87 15.87
N THR A 297 10.57 -5.95 16.68
CA THR A 297 9.52 -6.35 17.63
C THR A 297 9.98 -6.20 19.08
N THR A 298 10.71 -5.14 19.41
CA THR A 298 11.01 -4.80 20.81
C THR A 298 9.83 -4.08 21.46
N ALA A 299 9.72 -4.12 22.79
CA ALA A 299 8.69 -3.37 23.52
C ALA A 299 8.71 -1.88 23.19
N GLU A 300 9.90 -1.29 23.08
CA GLU A 300 10.09 0.12 22.75
C GLU A 300 9.53 0.46 21.38
N TYR A 301 9.91 -0.27 20.33
CA TYR A 301 9.45 0.00 18.96
C TYR A 301 7.94 -0.19 18.83
N MET A 302 7.38 -1.22 19.47
CA MET A 302 5.94 -1.47 19.43
C MET A 302 5.15 -0.40 20.18
N THR A 303 5.65 0.09 21.32
CA THR A 303 5.01 1.17 22.07
C THR A 303 5.02 2.47 21.27
N GLN A 304 6.14 2.82 20.62
CA GLN A 304 6.23 4.01 19.78
C GLN A 304 5.31 3.90 18.54
N ALA A 305 5.32 2.75 17.87
CA ALA A 305 4.44 2.52 16.72
C ALA A 305 2.96 2.66 17.12
N GLN A 306 2.56 2.08 18.26
CA GLN A 306 1.18 2.19 18.75
C GLN A 306 0.82 3.64 19.05
N ALA A 307 1.69 4.40 19.74
CA ALA A 307 1.44 5.81 20.04
C ALA A 307 1.22 6.66 18.79
N PHE A 308 1.95 6.39 17.71
CA PHE A 308 1.74 7.08 16.43
C PHE A 308 0.42 6.70 15.76
N PHE A 309 0.03 5.43 15.76
CA PHE A 309 -1.26 5.02 15.21
C PHE A 309 -2.43 5.56 16.04
N ASP A 310 -2.32 5.57 17.37
CA ASP A 310 -3.33 6.15 18.26
C ASP A 310 -3.46 7.66 18.02
N GLY A 311 -2.33 8.36 17.84
CA GLY A 311 -2.33 9.76 17.44
C GLY A 311 -3.00 10.03 16.10
N ALA A 312 -2.73 9.16 15.11
CA ALA A 312 -3.39 9.23 13.81
C ALA A 312 -4.91 9.04 13.92
N LEU A 313 -5.34 8.06 14.72
CA LEU A 313 -6.76 7.77 14.97
C LEU A 313 -7.46 8.85 15.82
N ALA A 314 -6.72 9.55 16.69
CA ALA A 314 -7.25 10.70 17.42
C ALA A 314 -7.56 11.88 16.49
N LEU A 315 -6.78 12.08 15.42
CA LEU A 315 -7.01 13.11 14.40
C LEU A 315 -8.06 12.66 13.36
N ASP A 316 -8.06 11.40 12.98
CA ASP A 316 -8.97 10.81 12.00
C ASP A 316 -9.38 9.39 12.44
N PRO A 317 -10.49 9.27 13.22
CA PRO A 317 -10.98 7.98 13.73
C PRO A 317 -11.36 6.97 12.64
N GLY A 318 -11.67 7.44 11.43
CA GLY A 318 -12.00 6.63 10.25
C GLY A 318 -10.79 6.24 9.41
N ASN A 319 -9.56 6.54 9.83
CA ASN A 319 -8.35 6.25 9.08
C ASN A 319 -8.09 4.74 9.01
N ILE A 320 -8.50 4.12 7.91
CA ILE A 320 -8.42 2.67 7.69
C ILE A 320 -6.99 2.15 7.84
N GLU A 321 -6.03 2.87 7.28
CA GLU A 321 -4.62 2.46 7.32
C GLU A 321 -4.02 2.53 8.73
N ALA A 322 -4.43 3.53 9.52
CA ALA A 322 -4.02 3.63 10.92
C ALA A 322 -4.69 2.54 11.78
N LEU A 323 -5.97 2.18 11.50
CA LEU A 323 -6.63 1.04 12.12
C LEU A 323 -5.89 -0.28 11.82
N VAL A 324 -5.51 -0.51 10.56
CA VAL A 324 -4.73 -1.69 10.14
C VAL A 324 -3.35 -1.70 10.80
N GLY A 325 -2.68 -0.56 10.88
CA GLY A 325 -1.39 -0.42 11.56
C GLY A 325 -1.48 -0.71 13.05
N SER A 326 -2.47 -0.13 13.74
CA SER A 326 -2.76 -0.41 15.16
C SER A 326 -3.07 -1.89 15.40
N ALA A 327 -3.91 -2.49 14.54
CA ALA A 327 -4.22 -3.92 14.60
C ALA A 327 -2.95 -4.78 14.45
N ARG A 328 -2.08 -4.44 13.52
CA ARG A 328 -0.82 -5.15 13.27
C ARG A 328 0.12 -5.09 14.48
N VAL A 329 0.31 -3.89 15.07
CA VAL A 329 1.15 -3.69 16.25
C VAL A 329 0.59 -4.46 17.45
N ASN A 330 -0.72 -4.37 17.70
CA ASN A 330 -1.37 -5.13 18.78
C ASN A 330 -1.25 -6.64 18.56
N ALA A 331 -1.40 -7.14 17.32
CA ALA A 331 -1.18 -8.55 17.01
C ALA A 331 0.29 -8.97 17.26
N ALA A 332 1.26 -8.10 16.95
CA ALA A 332 2.68 -8.35 17.23
C ALA A 332 2.97 -8.39 18.73
N ILE A 333 2.44 -7.45 19.51
CA ILE A 333 2.60 -7.42 20.98
C ILE A 333 2.02 -8.70 21.59
N GLY A 334 0.77 -9.06 21.24
CA GLY A 334 0.10 -10.24 21.77
C GLY A 334 0.68 -11.56 21.27
N GLY A 335 1.15 -11.59 20.01
CA GLY A 335 1.76 -12.78 19.42
C GLY A 335 3.14 -13.11 19.98
N ASN A 336 3.96 -12.10 20.29
CA ASN A 336 5.35 -12.26 20.76
C ASN A 336 5.50 -12.14 22.29
N LEU A 337 4.41 -12.08 23.05
CA LEU A 337 4.43 -12.01 24.53
C LEU A 337 5.27 -10.84 25.07
N ILE A 338 5.17 -9.69 24.43
CA ILE A 338 5.89 -8.49 24.86
C ILE A 338 5.36 -8.02 26.23
N THR A 339 4.06 -8.19 26.48
CA THR A 339 3.39 -7.83 27.74
C THR A 339 2.66 -9.03 28.36
N ASP A 340 2.30 -8.93 29.63
CA ASP A 340 1.51 -9.97 30.32
C ASP A 340 0.05 -9.97 29.84
N ASP A 341 -0.44 -8.80 29.39
CA ASP A 341 -1.82 -8.64 28.91
C ASP A 341 -1.95 -8.93 27.40
N TRP A 342 -1.27 -9.97 26.93
CA TRP A 342 -1.27 -10.35 25.52
C TRP A 342 -2.66 -10.64 24.94
N LYS A 343 -3.63 -11.08 25.79
CA LYS A 343 -5.00 -11.34 25.34
C LYS A 343 -5.75 -10.06 25.01
N ALA A 344 -5.58 -9.01 25.81
CA ALA A 344 -6.20 -7.70 25.54
C ALA A 344 -5.66 -7.10 24.23
N HIS A 345 -4.35 -7.25 23.98
CA HIS A 345 -3.77 -6.81 22.71
C HIS A 345 -4.33 -7.59 21.51
N LEU A 346 -4.52 -8.90 21.60
CA LEU A 346 -5.16 -9.66 20.52
C LEU A 346 -6.63 -9.26 20.32
N ALA A 347 -7.37 -8.96 21.38
CA ALA A 347 -8.74 -8.46 21.29
C ALA A 347 -8.80 -7.07 20.65
N ALA A 348 -7.87 -6.17 21.01
CA ALA A 348 -7.75 -4.85 20.41
C ALA A 348 -7.40 -4.95 18.91
N ALA A 349 -6.50 -5.86 18.54
CA ALA A 349 -6.15 -6.12 17.15
C ALA A 349 -7.35 -6.61 16.33
N GLU A 350 -8.17 -7.50 16.90
CA GLU A 350 -9.39 -7.98 16.25
C GLU A 350 -10.41 -6.85 16.07
N ALA A 351 -10.64 -6.03 17.10
CA ALA A 351 -11.56 -4.91 17.04
C ALA A 351 -11.14 -3.89 15.98
N ALA A 352 -9.87 -3.52 15.94
CA ALA A 352 -9.35 -2.56 14.96
C ALA A 352 -9.42 -3.11 13.52
N SER A 353 -9.08 -4.40 13.30
CA SER A 353 -9.22 -5.04 11.99
C SER A 353 -10.67 -5.10 11.52
N THR A 354 -11.59 -5.44 12.42
CA THR A 354 -13.03 -5.51 12.14
C THR A 354 -13.59 -4.12 11.83
N MET A 355 -13.16 -3.09 12.57
CA MET A 355 -13.54 -1.71 12.28
C MET A 355 -13.02 -1.26 10.91
N ALA A 356 -11.77 -1.56 10.57
CA ALA A 356 -11.22 -1.26 9.24
C ALA A 356 -12.05 -1.93 8.13
N LEU A 357 -12.45 -3.19 8.31
CA LEU A 357 -13.27 -3.92 7.33
C LEU A 357 -14.73 -3.45 7.28
N SER A 358 -15.27 -2.89 8.36
CA SER A 358 -16.59 -2.26 8.33
C SER A 358 -16.61 -0.98 7.49
N LEU A 359 -15.50 -0.24 7.47
CA LEU A 359 -15.32 0.97 6.65
C LEU A 359 -14.90 0.65 5.21
N ALA A 360 -14.08 -0.39 5.03
CA ALA A 360 -13.57 -0.82 3.73
C ALA A 360 -13.60 -2.35 3.60
N PRO A 361 -14.74 -2.95 3.21
CA PRO A 361 -14.90 -4.41 3.15
C PRO A 361 -13.93 -5.14 2.21
N ASN A 362 -13.36 -4.44 1.24
CA ASN A 362 -12.42 -5.00 0.25
C ASN A 362 -10.97 -4.59 0.53
N HIS A 363 -10.61 -4.29 1.77
CA HIS A 363 -9.25 -3.89 2.11
C HIS A 363 -8.37 -5.13 2.37
N ALA A 364 -7.56 -5.52 1.39
CA ALA A 364 -6.76 -6.76 1.41
C ALA A 364 -5.88 -6.90 2.67
N ARG A 365 -5.17 -5.85 3.05
CA ARG A 365 -4.29 -5.87 4.21
C ARG A 365 -5.05 -6.01 5.54
N ALA A 366 -6.26 -5.45 5.66
CA ALA A 366 -7.11 -5.62 6.83
C ALA A 366 -7.55 -7.08 6.99
N HIS A 367 -7.96 -7.75 5.90
CA HIS A 367 -8.25 -9.19 5.91
C HIS A 367 -7.04 -10.01 6.34
N SER A 368 -5.85 -9.71 5.80
CA SER A 368 -4.61 -10.41 6.17
C SER A 368 -4.29 -10.28 7.67
N VAL A 369 -4.40 -9.07 8.25
CA VAL A 369 -4.15 -8.86 9.69
C VAL A 369 -5.21 -9.55 10.54
N LEU A 370 -6.50 -9.51 10.15
CA LEU A 370 -7.55 -10.26 10.84
C LEU A 370 -7.26 -11.77 10.81
N GLY A 371 -6.80 -12.30 9.68
CA GLY A 371 -6.38 -13.70 9.54
C GLY A 371 -5.24 -14.08 10.48
N LEU A 372 -4.25 -13.21 10.67
CA LEU A 372 -3.18 -13.39 11.65
C LEU A 372 -3.73 -13.43 13.08
N VAL A 373 -4.62 -12.49 13.45
CA VAL A 373 -5.22 -12.41 14.79
C VAL A 373 -6.04 -13.66 15.10
N GLN A 374 -6.86 -14.11 14.14
CA GLN A 374 -7.65 -15.34 14.29
C GLN A 374 -6.75 -16.56 14.48
N SER A 375 -5.62 -16.62 13.77
CA SER A 375 -4.62 -17.68 13.93
C SER A 375 -4.02 -17.68 15.34
N PHE A 376 -3.72 -16.51 15.92
CA PHE A 376 -3.21 -16.38 17.29
C PHE A 376 -4.25 -16.67 18.37
N THR A 377 -5.55 -16.72 18.03
CA THR A 377 -6.67 -16.96 18.96
C THR A 377 -7.33 -18.32 18.77
N ASN A 378 -6.57 -19.34 18.34
CA ASN A 378 -7.02 -20.72 18.12
C ASN A 378 -8.13 -20.86 17.05
N ARG A 379 -8.16 -19.95 16.08
CA ARG A 379 -9.10 -19.93 14.96
C ARG A 379 -8.34 -19.96 13.61
N ALA A 380 -7.31 -20.79 13.53
CA ALA A 380 -6.40 -20.83 12.39
C ALA A 380 -7.09 -21.18 11.05
N VAL A 381 -8.18 -21.96 11.08
CA VAL A 381 -8.98 -22.25 9.86
C VAL A 381 -9.64 -20.98 9.33
N GLN A 382 -10.25 -20.19 10.22
CA GLN A 382 -10.83 -18.90 9.85
C GLN A 382 -9.73 -17.92 9.40
N GLY A 383 -8.58 -17.95 10.10
CA GLY A 383 -7.43 -17.14 9.74
C GLY A 383 -6.92 -17.41 8.32
N ILE A 384 -6.88 -18.67 7.88
CA ILE A 384 -6.55 -19.02 6.48
C ILE A 384 -7.58 -18.43 5.52
N ALA A 385 -8.88 -18.58 5.81
CA ALA A 385 -9.93 -18.06 4.93
C ALA A 385 -9.85 -16.53 4.76
N GLU A 386 -9.52 -15.78 5.83
CA GLU A 386 -9.32 -14.33 5.73
C GLU A 386 -8.07 -13.97 4.91
N CYS A 387 -6.97 -14.72 5.06
CA CYS A 387 -5.78 -14.52 4.23
C CYS A 387 -6.02 -14.88 2.75
N GLU A 388 -6.82 -15.92 2.46
CA GLU A 388 -7.24 -16.27 1.10
C GLU A 388 -8.11 -15.16 0.47
N ARG A 389 -9.01 -14.53 1.26
CA ARG A 389 -9.73 -13.33 0.80
C ARG A 389 -8.79 -12.17 0.51
N ALA A 390 -7.79 -11.96 1.37
CA ALA A 390 -6.77 -10.94 1.14
C ALA A 390 -6.05 -11.17 -0.18
N LEU A 391 -5.67 -12.42 -0.49
CA LEU A 391 -5.01 -12.80 -1.75
C LEU A 391 -5.93 -12.70 -2.97
N ALA A 392 -7.23 -12.93 -2.82
CA ALA A 392 -8.20 -12.70 -3.88
C ALA A 392 -8.34 -11.21 -4.25
N LEU A 393 -8.12 -10.30 -3.28
CA LEU A 393 -8.15 -8.85 -3.47
C LEU A 393 -6.79 -8.30 -3.95
N ASP A 394 -5.69 -8.85 -3.43
CA ASP A 394 -4.31 -8.50 -3.77
C ASP A 394 -3.43 -9.76 -3.73
N HIS A 395 -3.24 -10.39 -4.89
CA HIS A 395 -2.45 -11.61 -5.02
C HIS A 395 -0.94 -11.41 -4.72
N ASN A 396 -0.48 -10.15 -4.64
CA ASN A 396 0.91 -9.80 -4.36
C ASN A 396 1.20 -9.61 -2.86
N LEU A 397 0.21 -9.80 -2.00
CA LEU A 397 0.34 -9.58 -0.57
C LEU A 397 1.16 -10.71 0.10
N ALA A 398 2.47 -10.55 0.11
CA ALA A 398 3.42 -11.53 0.64
C ALA A 398 3.12 -11.97 2.09
N ASP A 399 2.73 -11.02 2.96
CA ASP A 399 2.34 -11.31 4.35
C ASP A 399 1.17 -12.30 4.45
N ALA A 400 0.20 -12.26 3.53
CA ALA A 400 -0.93 -13.18 3.56
C ALA A 400 -0.48 -14.64 3.35
N HIS A 401 0.44 -14.90 2.41
CA HIS A 401 1.07 -16.21 2.26
C HIS A 401 1.79 -16.64 3.54
N ALA A 402 2.60 -15.74 4.12
CA ALA A 402 3.33 -16.05 5.35
C ALA A 402 2.40 -16.38 6.52
N PHE A 403 1.26 -15.69 6.64
CA PHE A 403 0.28 -15.95 7.69
C PHE A 403 -0.50 -17.25 7.46
N ILE A 404 -0.76 -17.64 6.21
CA ILE A 404 -1.28 -18.98 5.90
C ILE A 404 -0.27 -20.04 6.36
N GLY A 405 1.02 -19.87 6.06
CA GLY A 405 2.07 -20.80 6.52
C GLY A 405 2.12 -20.92 8.05
N LEU A 406 2.01 -19.81 8.78
CA LEU A 406 1.93 -19.81 10.25
C LEU A 406 0.65 -20.49 10.75
N ALA A 407 -0.49 -20.25 10.12
CA ALA A 407 -1.75 -20.89 10.48
C ALA A 407 -1.69 -22.42 10.27
N LYS A 408 -1.03 -22.89 9.19
CA LYS A 408 -0.77 -24.33 8.96
C LYS A 408 0.06 -24.94 10.10
N PHE A 409 1.10 -24.24 10.56
CA PHE A 409 1.85 -24.65 11.74
C PHE A 409 0.96 -24.81 12.99
N PHE A 410 0.07 -23.85 13.28
CA PHE A 410 -0.87 -23.95 14.41
C PHE A 410 -1.89 -25.08 14.26
N LEU A 411 -2.21 -25.49 13.05
CA LEU A 411 -3.05 -26.65 12.75
C LEU A 411 -2.30 -27.99 12.83
N GLY A 412 -1.01 -27.98 13.21
CA GLY A 412 -0.18 -29.18 13.26
C GLY A 412 0.29 -29.67 11.88
N ARG A 413 0.15 -28.85 10.83
CA ARG A 413 0.55 -29.12 9.43
C ARG A 413 1.85 -28.40 9.12
N SER A 414 2.88 -28.65 9.97
CA SER A 414 4.17 -27.94 9.94
C SER A 414 4.93 -28.12 8.62
N GLU A 415 4.73 -29.24 7.93
CA GLU A 415 5.35 -29.56 6.63
C GLU A 415 4.91 -28.61 5.49
N GLU A 416 3.73 -27.96 5.63
CA GLU A 416 3.22 -27.05 4.63
C GLU A 416 3.74 -25.61 4.80
N THR A 417 4.25 -25.26 5.98
CA THR A 417 4.66 -23.89 6.33
C THR A 417 5.71 -23.35 5.37
N GLU A 418 6.74 -24.14 5.06
CA GLU A 418 7.88 -23.70 4.26
C GLU A 418 7.48 -23.31 2.83
N ALA A 419 6.57 -24.04 2.19
CA ALA A 419 6.09 -23.72 0.85
C ALA A 419 5.43 -22.33 0.78
N HIS A 420 4.59 -21.99 1.76
CA HIS A 420 3.97 -20.67 1.84
C HIS A 420 4.99 -19.55 2.10
N ILE A 421 6.02 -19.82 2.92
CA ILE A 421 7.08 -18.84 3.16
C ILE A 421 7.96 -18.65 1.91
N HIS A 422 8.23 -19.70 1.16
CA HIS A 422 8.93 -19.57 -0.11
C HIS A 422 8.16 -18.69 -1.09
N GLU A 423 6.83 -18.81 -1.14
CA GLU A 423 6.00 -17.94 -1.97
C GLU A 423 6.05 -16.47 -1.49
N ALA A 424 5.96 -16.22 -0.17
CA ALA A 424 6.13 -14.88 0.38
C ALA A 424 7.49 -14.27 0.04
N LEU A 425 8.57 -15.06 0.15
CA LEU A 425 9.93 -14.64 -0.21
C LEU A 425 10.12 -14.44 -1.72
N ARG A 426 9.39 -15.18 -2.56
CA ARG A 426 9.37 -14.99 -4.01
C ARG A 426 8.74 -13.65 -4.37
N LEU A 427 7.61 -13.32 -3.74
CA LEU A 427 6.89 -12.06 -3.96
C LEU A 427 7.66 -10.85 -3.40
N SER A 428 8.30 -10.98 -2.24
CA SER A 428 9.01 -9.88 -1.57
C SER A 428 10.31 -10.35 -0.88
N PRO A 429 11.39 -10.59 -1.63
CA PRO A 429 12.64 -11.15 -1.07
C PRO A 429 13.40 -10.22 -0.14
N ARG A 430 13.14 -8.92 -0.19
CA ARG A 430 13.75 -7.87 0.64
C ARG A 430 12.73 -7.21 1.59
N ASP A 431 11.63 -7.90 1.87
CA ASP A 431 10.60 -7.39 2.78
C ASP A 431 11.16 -7.18 4.19
N ASN A 432 10.68 -6.14 4.85
CA ASN A 432 11.04 -5.88 6.25
C ASN A 432 10.59 -7.01 7.20
N ASN A 433 9.66 -7.87 6.78
CA ASN A 433 9.13 -9.01 7.53
C ASN A 433 9.87 -10.34 7.27
N VAL A 434 10.90 -10.37 6.41
CA VAL A 434 11.67 -11.61 6.10
C VAL A 434 12.15 -12.31 7.38
N TYR A 435 12.50 -11.54 8.41
CA TYR A 435 12.91 -12.11 9.69
C TYR A 435 11.77 -12.88 10.39
N ARG A 436 10.53 -12.39 10.34
CA ARG A 436 9.35 -13.08 10.90
C ARG A 436 9.02 -14.33 10.11
N TRP A 437 9.03 -14.23 8.78
CA TRP A 437 8.75 -15.36 7.88
C TRP A 437 9.77 -16.48 8.04
N SER A 438 11.05 -16.15 8.11
CA SER A 438 12.13 -17.11 8.37
C SER A 438 11.97 -17.80 9.74
N MET A 439 11.54 -17.05 10.77
CA MET A 439 11.23 -17.63 12.07
C MET A 439 10.08 -18.64 12.00
N PHE A 440 9.02 -18.38 11.22
CA PHE A 440 7.90 -19.30 11.09
C PHE A 440 8.34 -20.67 10.54
N VAL A 441 9.24 -20.70 9.56
CA VAL A 441 9.84 -21.96 9.08
C VAL A 441 10.69 -22.60 10.17
N GLY A 442 11.53 -21.84 10.86
CA GLY A 442 12.33 -22.34 11.98
C GLY A 442 11.49 -23.03 13.06
N LEU A 443 10.33 -22.45 13.40
CA LEU A 443 9.36 -23.06 14.32
C LEU A 443 8.78 -24.37 13.78
N ALA A 444 8.37 -24.37 12.51
CA ALA A 444 7.83 -25.56 11.87
C ALA A 444 8.87 -26.71 11.82
N LYS A 445 10.12 -26.40 11.47
CA LYS A 445 11.23 -27.37 11.45
C LYS A 445 11.54 -27.91 12.84
N LEU A 446 11.51 -27.09 13.89
CA LEU A 446 11.64 -27.54 15.28
C LEU A 446 10.54 -28.52 15.66
N ALA A 447 9.30 -28.23 15.31
CA ALA A 447 8.16 -29.13 15.61
C ALA A 447 8.28 -30.47 14.88
N LEU A 448 8.86 -30.48 13.68
CA LEU A 448 9.12 -31.70 12.89
C LEU A 448 10.38 -32.47 13.33
N GLY A 449 11.17 -31.94 14.26
CA GLY A 449 12.44 -32.56 14.68
C GLY A 449 13.59 -32.35 13.69
N ALA A 450 13.43 -31.47 12.71
CA ALA A 450 14.46 -31.10 11.73
C ALA A 450 15.34 -29.96 12.29
N ASP A 451 16.04 -30.23 13.42
CA ASP A 451 16.72 -29.20 14.21
C ASP A 451 17.85 -28.48 13.47
N LEU A 452 18.57 -29.18 12.60
CA LEU A 452 19.64 -28.57 11.81
C LEU A 452 19.09 -27.53 10.81
N GLU A 453 17.96 -27.86 10.17
CA GLU A 453 17.27 -26.93 9.28
C GLU A 453 16.67 -25.76 10.08
N ALA A 454 16.11 -26.04 11.26
CA ALA A 454 15.61 -25.01 12.18
C ALA A 454 16.69 -24.00 12.54
N VAL A 455 17.93 -24.46 12.87
CA VAL A 455 19.08 -23.58 13.16
C VAL A 455 19.37 -22.67 11.95
N ALA A 456 19.38 -23.20 10.74
CA ALA A 456 19.65 -22.41 9.54
C ALA A 456 18.61 -21.30 9.34
N TRP A 457 17.33 -21.63 9.42
CA TRP A 457 16.24 -20.67 9.27
C TRP A 457 16.18 -19.63 10.40
N LEU A 458 16.45 -20.03 11.65
CA LEU A 458 16.46 -19.10 12.80
C LEU A 458 17.67 -18.16 12.75
N ARG A 459 18.84 -18.61 12.29
CA ARG A 459 19.98 -17.74 12.02
C ARG A 459 19.67 -16.72 10.93
N ARG A 460 19.05 -17.13 9.83
CA ARG A 460 18.58 -16.21 8.79
C ARG A 460 17.61 -15.17 9.34
N SER A 461 16.68 -15.57 10.21
CA SER A 461 15.77 -14.65 10.90
C SER A 461 16.55 -13.60 11.72
N ILE A 462 17.52 -14.02 12.50
CA ILE A 462 18.35 -13.15 13.36
C ILE A 462 19.24 -12.23 12.51
N GLU A 463 19.80 -12.73 11.41
CA GLU A 463 20.59 -11.92 10.47
C GLU A 463 19.76 -10.80 9.84
N ALA A 464 18.51 -11.09 9.47
CA ALA A 464 17.59 -10.11 8.90
C ALA A 464 17.14 -9.06 9.93
N ASN A 465 16.94 -9.46 11.21
CA ASN A 465 16.64 -8.51 12.29
C ASN A 465 17.11 -9.04 13.64
N ARG A 466 18.19 -8.47 14.15
CA ARG A 466 18.81 -8.84 15.45
C ARG A 466 17.98 -8.39 16.66
N ASN A 467 17.07 -7.46 16.50
CA ASN A 467 16.26 -6.87 17.56
C ASN A 467 14.96 -7.64 17.85
N HIS A 468 14.80 -8.85 17.30
CA HIS A 468 13.66 -9.71 17.57
C HIS A 468 14.03 -10.78 18.58
N PRO A 469 13.49 -10.75 19.85
CA PRO A 469 13.92 -11.66 20.91
C PRO A 469 13.57 -13.12 20.65
N VAL A 470 12.43 -13.39 20.05
CA VAL A 470 11.82 -14.73 19.95
C VAL A 470 12.68 -15.72 19.13
N PRO A 471 13.25 -15.38 17.96
CA PRO A 471 14.13 -16.29 17.21
C PRO A 471 15.35 -16.75 18.00
N HIS A 472 15.90 -15.91 18.87
CA HIS A 472 17.04 -16.28 19.72
C HIS A 472 16.67 -17.40 20.71
N CYS A 473 15.48 -17.34 21.32
CA CYS A 473 15.02 -18.39 22.24
C CYS A 473 14.75 -19.71 21.49
N PHE A 474 14.21 -19.66 20.25
CA PHE A 474 14.01 -20.85 19.46
C PHE A 474 15.33 -21.41 18.90
N LEU A 475 16.28 -20.56 18.53
CA LEU A 475 17.64 -20.98 18.16
C LEU A 475 18.32 -21.68 19.34
N ALA A 476 18.16 -21.17 20.56
CA ALA A 476 18.67 -21.80 21.77
C ALA A 476 18.08 -23.20 21.94
N ALA A 477 16.77 -23.38 21.71
CA ALA A 477 16.13 -24.68 21.78
C ALA A 477 16.68 -25.66 20.72
N ALA A 478 16.79 -25.22 19.47
CA ALA A 478 17.31 -26.03 18.37
C ALA A 478 18.74 -26.50 18.63
N LEU A 479 19.62 -25.59 19.04
CA LEU A 479 21.03 -25.87 19.35
C LEU A 479 21.17 -26.82 20.55
N ALA A 480 20.33 -26.66 21.58
CA ALA A 480 20.35 -27.54 22.76
C ALA A 480 19.93 -28.96 22.37
N LEU A 481 18.89 -29.12 21.55
CA LEU A 481 18.43 -30.42 21.04
C LEU A 481 19.48 -31.12 20.17
N LEU A 482 20.34 -30.36 19.49
CA LEU A 482 21.50 -30.87 18.74
C LEU A 482 22.73 -31.15 19.65
N GLY A 483 22.65 -30.90 20.98
CA GLY A 483 23.75 -31.08 21.91
C GLY A 483 24.76 -29.93 21.98
N SER A 484 24.59 -28.86 21.18
CA SER A 484 25.46 -27.68 21.15
C SER A 484 25.19 -26.72 22.33
N LEU A 485 25.27 -27.22 23.57
CA LEU A 485 24.83 -26.50 24.77
C LEU A 485 25.54 -25.15 25.01
N LYS A 486 26.78 -25.00 24.61
CA LYS A 486 27.50 -23.73 24.75
C LYS A 486 26.90 -22.63 23.88
N GLU A 487 26.63 -22.94 22.60
CA GLU A 487 26.02 -22.00 21.67
C GLU A 487 24.54 -21.76 22.06
N ALA A 488 23.85 -22.79 22.52
CA ALA A 488 22.48 -22.69 22.99
C ALA A 488 22.32 -21.67 24.12
N ARG A 489 23.21 -21.72 25.12
CA ARG A 489 23.22 -20.74 26.22
C ARG A 489 23.52 -19.32 25.75
N GLY A 490 24.42 -19.17 24.79
CA GLY A 490 24.70 -17.86 24.17
C GLY A 490 23.49 -17.29 23.46
N ALA A 491 22.77 -18.12 22.70
CA ALA A 491 21.54 -17.71 22.03
C ALA A 491 20.41 -17.38 23.04
N ALA A 492 20.23 -18.19 24.09
CA ALA A 492 19.27 -17.90 25.15
C ALA A 492 19.55 -16.54 25.82
N GLN A 493 20.81 -16.29 26.19
CA GLN A 493 21.20 -15.02 26.78
C GLN A 493 20.93 -13.84 25.88
N ALA A 494 21.22 -13.95 24.58
CA ALA A 494 20.93 -12.90 23.61
C ALA A 494 19.41 -12.59 23.53
N GLY A 495 18.56 -13.62 23.54
CA GLY A 495 17.11 -13.44 23.58
C GLY A 495 16.62 -12.77 24.87
N LEU A 496 17.19 -13.15 26.02
CA LEU A 496 16.83 -12.61 27.35
C LEU A 496 17.30 -11.15 27.52
N VAL A 497 18.40 -10.73 26.88
CA VAL A 497 18.80 -9.32 26.86
C VAL A 497 17.76 -8.45 26.16
N LEU A 498 17.16 -8.96 25.06
CA LEU A 498 16.12 -8.24 24.30
C LEU A 498 14.73 -8.30 24.96
N ASN A 499 14.43 -9.38 25.69
CA ASN A 499 13.19 -9.56 26.45
C ASN A 499 13.49 -10.21 27.81
N PRO A 500 13.85 -9.43 28.84
CA PRO A 500 14.22 -9.95 30.16
C PRO A 500 13.06 -10.65 30.90
N THR A 501 11.82 -10.40 30.48
CA THR A 501 10.63 -10.99 31.11
C THR A 501 10.20 -12.30 30.45
N PHE A 502 10.93 -12.78 29.44
CA PHE A 502 10.63 -14.05 28.79
C PHE A 502 10.93 -15.23 29.73
N THR A 503 9.93 -16.09 29.98
CA THR A 503 10.07 -17.31 30.79
C THR A 503 9.32 -18.46 30.14
N LEU A 504 9.71 -19.69 30.47
CA LEU A 504 9.01 -20.90 29.99
C LEU A 504 7.54 -20.92 30.42
N ARG A 505 7.23 -20.46 31.64
CA ARG A 505 5.85 -20.38 32.15
C ARG A 505 4.99 -19.45 31.28
N ARG A 506 5.50 -18.23 30.98
CA ARG A 506 4.79 -17.28 30.10
C ARG A 506 4.60 -17.85 28.70
N PHE A 507 5.65 -18.43 28.14
CA PHE A 507 5.60 -19.04 26.82
C PHE A 507 4.59 -20.20 26.80
N ARG A 508 4.57 -21.09 27.82
CA ARG A 508 3.66 -22.22 27.93
C ARG A 508 2.19 -21.76 28.01
N SER A 509 1.90 -20.72 28.78
CA SER A 509 0.54 -20.17 28.94
C SER A 509 -0.02 -19.52 27.67
N SER A 510 0.81 -19.26 26.69
CA SER A 510 0.47 -18.56 25.45
C SER A 510 0.27 -19.48 24.25
N ALA A 511 -0.05 -20.75 24.46
CA ALA A 511 -0.33 -21.67 23.36
C ALA A 511 -1.42 -21.10 22.44
N LYS A 512 -1.11 -21.05 21.12
CA LYS A 512 -1.98 -20.43 20.12
C LYS A 512 -2.97 -21.42 19.49
N SER A 513 -2.84 -22.71 19.82
CA SER A 513 -3.71 -23.77 19.30
C SER A 513 -3.83 -24.90 20.30
N ASN A 514 -4.97 -25.60 20.26
CA ASN A 514 -5.22 -26.82 21.01
C ASN A 514 -4.94 -28.09 20.18
N ASN A 515 -4.40 -27.96 18.98
CA ASN A 515 -4.07 -29.10 18.12
C ASN A 515 -2.99 -29.98 18.78
N PRO A 516 -3.22 -31.32 18.88
CA PRO A 516 -2.28 -32.23 19.56
C PRO A 516 -0.87 -32.26 18.95
N ALA A 517 -0.75 -32.22 17.63
CA ALA A 517 0.56 -32.22 16.95
C ALA A 517 1.33 -30.91 17.22
N TYR A 518 0.65 -29.77 17.20
CA TYR A 518 1.23 -28.47 17.58
C TYR A 518 1.69 -28.48 19.04
N LEU A 519 0.88 -29.00 19.97
CA LEU A 519 1.23 -29.05 21.39
C LEU A 519 2.43 -29.99 21.65
N ALA A 520 2.48 -31.15 20.96
CA ALA A 520 3.62 -32.07 21.06
C ALA A 520 4.93 -31.39 20.56
N GLY A 521 4.87 -30.66 19.45
CA GLY A 521 6.03 -29.86 18.96
C GLY A 521 6.47 -28.82 19.99
N ARG A 522 5.54 -28.18 20.69
CA ARG A 522 5.86 -27.20 21.74
C ARG A 522 6.57 -27.82 22.95
N GLU A 523 6.17 -29.01 23.39
CA GLU A 523 6.86 -29.68 24.51
C GLU A 523 8.33 -29.93 24.20
N ARG A 524 8.63 -30.31 22.95
CA ARG A 524 10.00 -30.47 22.46
C ARG A 524 10.79 -29.15 22.52
N VAL A 525 10.15 -28.04 22.14
CA VAL A 525 10.76 -26.70 22.22
C VAL A 525 11.01 -26.29 23.68
N TYR A 526 10.07 -26.58 24.60
CA TYR A 526 10.26 -26.31 26.04
C TYR A 526 11.47 -27.06 26.60
N GLU A 527 11.64 -28.33 26.23
CA GLU A 527 12.80 -29.11 26.66
C GLU A 527 14.10 -28.51 26.16
N GLY A 528 14.17 -28.16 24.87
CA GLY A 528 15.35 -27.49 24.30
C GLY A 528 15.67 -26.15 24.99
N MET A 529 14.65 -25.31 25.25
CA MET A 529 14.82 -24.04 25.96
C MET A 529 15.30 -24.27 27.40
N ARG A 530 14.79 -25.28 28.10
CA ARG A 530 15.24 -25.64 29.46
C ARG A 530 16.70 -26.06 29.47
N MET A 531 17.11 -26.92 28.54
CA MET A 531 18.50 -27.34 28.36
C MET A 531 19.44 -26.16 28.06
N ALA A 532 18.94 -25.14 27.36
CA ALA A 532 19.66 -23.90 27.05
C ALA A 532 19.73 -22.93 28.23
N GLY A 533 19.03 -23.19 29.34
CA GLY A 533 19.04 -22.33 30.52
C GLY A 533 18.05 -21.15 30.47
N VAL A 534 16.98 -21.24 29.66
CA VAL A 534 15.89 -20.26 29.71
C VAL A 534 15.16 -20.38 31.05
N PRO A 535 14.88 -19.27 31.78
CA PRO A 535 14.24 -19.31 33.10
C PRO A 535 12.85 -19.96 33.07
N GLU A 536 12.54 -20.75 34.12
CA GLU A 536 11.20 -21.35 34.28
C GLU A 536 10.12 -20.29 34.54
N GLY A 537 10.40 -19.26 35.34
CA GLY A 537 9.49 -18.17 35.67
C GLY A 537 8.83 -18.27 37.02
#